data_23f8eb99f13f8b128e20485027b680d3
#
_entry.id   23f8eb99f13f8b128e20485027b680d3
#
_cell.length_a   1.000
_cell.length_b   1.000
_cell.length_c   1.000
_cell.angle_alpha   90.00
_cell.angle_beta   90.00
_cell.angle_gamma   90.00
#
_symmetry.space_group_name_H-M   'P 1'
#
loop_
_entity.id
_entity.type
_entity.pdbx_description
1 polymer ?
#
loop_
_entity_poly.entity_id
_entity_poly.type
_entity_poly.pdbx_seq_one_letter_code
_entity_poly.pdbx_strand_id
1 'polypeptide(L)'
;VMPRPAKKIQDIYFFFYGTGYKKALYDFSLLAGKIALPPKFTFGVWWSRYWEFSDVEMKNLVEEFRLHDVPLDVLVIDMDWHLVNRPEWFNDKGERLDDQAGESCGWTGYTWNRSLFPDPEGFLKWTNENQIQTCMNLHPASGIQPHEDQYTEFATAMGIDPATKKYVPFDITNKKFAQNYMDIILHPFEKLGIDFWWLDWQQWSTTNVKGVNPTFYLNYVFTSDKDRRGIRPLIYHRWGGLGNHRYQIGFSGDTKICWPSLDYQPYFTATASNVLFGFWSHDIGGHMNPDGYDPELYTRWIQWGAFSPVFRTHC
;
A
#
# COMPACT_ATOMS: atom_id res chain seq x y z
N VAL A 1 -7.02 -12.65 16.88
CA VAL A 1 -7.37 -11.50 17.74
C VAL A 1 -8.53 -11.93 18.63
N MET A 2 -8.36 -11.86 19.94
CA MET A 2 -9.48 -12.11 20.84
C MET A 2 -10.23 -10.78 21.06
N PRO A 3 -11.55 -10.71 20.80
CA PRO A 3 -12.32 -9.52 21.10
C PRO A 3 -12.34 -9.29 22.63
N ARG A 4 -12.33 -8.04 23.04
CA ARG A 4 -12.52 -7.70 24.46
C ARG A 4 -13.88 -8.20 24.95
N PRO A 5 -13.97 -8.67 26.19
CA PRO A 5 -15.28 -9.04 26.79
C PRO A 5 -16.23 -7.83 26.72
N ALA A 6 -17.52 -8.12 26.55
CA ALA A 6 -18.59 -7.13 26.35
C ALA A 6 -18.84 -6.17 27.55
N LYS A 7 -17.95 -6.11 28.51
CA LYS A 7 -17.99 -5.15 29.61
C LYS A 7 -17.45 -3.79 29.16
N LYS A 8 -18.09 -2.70 29.56
CA LYS A 8 -17.57 -1.33 29.40
C LYS A 8 -16.31 -1.12 30.25
N ILE A 9 -15.19 -1.64 29.77
CA ILE A 9 -13.88 -1.43 30.39
C ILE A 9 -13.19 -0.36 29.58
N GLN A 10 -12.80 0.73 30.24
CA GLN A 10 -11.95 1.76 29.65
C GLN A 10 -10.56 1.61 30.26
N ASP A 11 -9.56 1.38 29.40
CA ASP A 11 -8.17 1.47 29.79
C ASP A 11 -7.71 2.89 29.45
N ILE A 12 -7.40 3.67 30.47
CA ILE A 12 -6.94 5.06 30.30
C ILE A 12 -5.51 5.14 30.78
N TYR A 13 -4.65 5.64 29.92
CA TYR A 13 -3.27 5.98 30.23
C TYR A 13 -3.11 7.49 30.22
N PHE A 14 -2.69 8.04 31.34
CA PHE A 14 -2.48 9.48 31.50
C PHE A 14 -0.98 9.80 31.51
N PHE A 15 -0.56 10.67 30.58
CA PHE A 15 0.82 11.10 30.44
C PHE A 15 0.95 12.55 30.91
N PHE A 16 1.79 12.80 31.91
CA PHE A 16 2.05 14.14 32.42
C PHE A 16 3.55 14.37 32.57
N TYR A 17 4.14 15.10 31.63
CA TYR A 17 5.57 15.32 31.53
C TYR A 17 5.98 16.79 31.48
N GLY A 18 5.04 17.74 31.64
CA GLY A 18 5.31 19.16 31.42
C GLY A 18 5.94 19.39 30.05
N THR A 19 7.14 19.93 29.99
CA THR A 19 7.92 20.16 28.75
C THR A 19 8.80 18.99 28.35
N GLY A 20 8.73 17.87 29.04
CA GLY A 20 9.55 16.67 28.80
C GLY A 20 9.07 15.82 27.61
N TYR A 21 8.83 16.42 26.44
CA TYR A 21 8.22 15.79 25.26
C TYR A 21 8.96 14.51 24.78
N LYS A 22 10.28 14.52 24.75
CA LYS A 22 11.06 13.35 24.34
C LYS A 22 10.87 12.17 25.30
N LYS A 23 10.81 12.43 26.60
CA LYS A 23 10.53 11.40 27.61
C LYS A 23 9.11 10.86 27.47
N ALA A 24 8.13 11.71 27.21
CA ALA A 24 6.75 11.29 26.97
C ALA A 24 6.64 10.38 25.75
N LEU A 25 7.28 10.72 24.63
CA LEU A 25 7.32 9.88 23.43
C LEU A 25 8.04 8.55 23.67
N TYR A 26 9.14 8.56 24.42
CA TYR A 26 9.84 7.34 24.79
C TYR A 26 8.93 6.40 25.60
N ASP A 27 8.30 6.91 26.64
CA ASP A 27 7.42 6.10 27.50
C ASP A 27 6.16 5.65 26.74
N PHE A 28 5.65 6.49 25.83
CA PHE A 28 4.58 6.09 24.94
C PHE A 28 5.00 4.93 24.01
N SER A 29 6.24 4.94 23.51
CA SER A 29 6.76 3.83 22.68
C SER A 29 6.86 2.50 23.42
N LEU A 30 7.10 2.53 24.73
CA LEU A 30 7.11 1.31 25.56
C LEU A 30 5.71 0.68 25.69
N LEU A 31 4.67 1.52 25.68
CA LEU A 31 3.29 1.10 25.78
C LEU A 31 2.68 0.75 24.41
N ALA A 32 2.87 1.63 23.42
CA ALA A 32 2.24 1.52 22.11
C ALA A 32 3.02 0.64 21.13
N GLY A 33 4.25 0.26 21.48
CA GLY A 33 5.16 -0.48 20.62
C GLY A 33 6.21 0.41 19.96
N LYS A 34 7.31 -0.19 19.55
CA LYS A 34 8.45 0.50 18.93
C LYS A 34 8.16 0.89 17.50
N ILE A 35 8.80 1.96 17.04
CA ILE A 35 8.89 2.31 15.62
C ILE A 35 9.88 1.33 14.99
N ALA A 36 9.46 0.60 13.94
CA ALA A 36 10.37 -0.22 13.16
C ALA A 36 11.18 0.69 12.20
N LEU A 37 12.49 0.51 12.14
CA LEU A 37 13.34 1.23 11.19
C LEU A 37 13.18 0.58 9.80
N PRO A 38 12.75 1.32 8.78
CA PRO A 38 12.62 0.79 7.42
C PRO A 38 14.00 0.55 6.77
N PRO A 39 14.08 -0.20 5.66
CA PRO A 39 15.29 -0.34 4.88
C PRO A 39 15.83 1.01 4.39
N LYS A 40 17.14 1.11 4.15
CA LYS A 40 17.80 2.37 3.78
C LYS A 40 17.23 3.00 2.51
N PHE A 41 16.93 2.21 1.50
CA PHE A 41 16.40 2.69 0.22
C PHE A 41 15.06 3.44 0.37
N THR A 42 14.31 3.19 1.45
CA THR A 42 13.06 3.90 1.76
C THR A 42 13.25 5.42 1.87
N PHE A 43 14.45 5.86 2.25
CA PHE A 43 14.80 7.29 2.37
C PHE A 43 15.39 7.89 1.09
N GLY A 44 15.36 7.14 0.01
CA GLY A 44 15.75 7.60 -1.31
C GLY A 44 14.59 8.22 -2.08
N VAL A 45 14.72 8.27 -3.39
CA VAL A 45 13.72 8.85 -4.30
C VAL A 45 12.82 7.75 -4.85
N TRP A 46 11.51 7.96 -4.71
CA TRP A 46 10.49 7.07 -5.26
C TRP A 46 9.75 7.79 -6.37
N TRP A 47 9.48 7.07 -7.44
CA TRP A 47 8.57 7.54 -8.48
C TRP A 47 7.31 6.68 -8.49
N SER A 48 6.15 7.35 -8.62
CA SER A 48 4.83 6.73 -8.63
C SER A 48 3.88 7.56 -9.50
N ARG A 49 3.05 6.89 -10.27
CA ARG A 49 1.97 7.51 -11.02
C ARG A 49 0.86 6.50 -11.29
N TYR A 50 -0.39 6.93 -11.13
CA TYR A 50 -1.56 6.17 -11.57
C TYR A 50 -1.72 6.31 -13.09
N TRP A 51 -1.23 5.32 -13.82
CA TRP A 51 -1.24 5.28 -15.28
C TRP A 51 -0.94 3.87 -15.79
N GLU A 52 -1.52 3.50 -16.95
CA GLU A 52 -1.20 2.24 -17.65
C GLU A 52 0.20 2.28 -18.24
N PHE A 53 1.23 1.96 -17.46
CA PHE A 53 2.59 1.83 -17.95
C PHE A 53 2.91 0.40 -18.35
N SER A 54 3.51 0.24 -19.52
CA SER A 54 4.17 -1.00 -19.92
C SER A 54 5.56 -1.15 -19.27
N ASP A 55 6.09 -2.37 -19.27
CA ASP A 55 7.45 -2.65 -18.81
C ASP A 55 8.52 -1.85 -19.61
N VAL A 56 8.26 -1.60 -20.90
CA VAL A 56 9.14 -0.79 -21.76
C VAL A 56 9.12 0.67 -21.32
N GLU A 57 7.95 1.24 -21.08
CA GLU A 57 7.81 2.62 -20.61
C GLU A 57 8.41 2.82 -19.23
N MET A 58 8.24 1.83 -18.31
CA MET A 58 8.89 1.86 -17.00
C MET A 58 10.42 1.82 -17.10
N LYS A 59 10.97 1.00 -18.01
CA LYS A 59 12.42 0.98 -18.28
C LYS A 59 12.91 2.30 -18.85
N ASN A 60 12.19 2.86 -19.81
CA ASN A 60 12.52 4.17 -20.39
C ASN A 60 12.49 5.27 -19.33
N LEU A 61 11.51 5.25 -18.44
CA LEU A 61 11.42 6.19 -17.31
C LEU A 61 12.69 6.14 -16.43
N VAL A 62 13.16 4.94 -16.08
CA VAL A 62 14.40 4.80 -15.30
C VAL A 62 15.60 5.38 -16.06
N GLU A 63 15.67 5.17 -17.36
CA GLU A 63 16.75 5.76 -18.18
C GLU A 63 16.64 7.30 -18.25
N GLU A 64 15.43 7.87 -18.28
CA GLU A 64 15.24 9.33 -18.20
C GLU A 64 15.76 9.90 -16.87
N PHE A 65 15.48 9.22 -15.73
CA PHE A 65 16.05 9.63 -14.45
C PHE A 65 17.59 9.64 -14.48
N ARG A 66 18.21 8.63 -15.10
CA ARG A 66 19.67 8.54 -15.27
C ARG A 66 20.21 9.62 -16.19
N LEU A 67 19.54 9.86 -17.32
CA LEU A 67 19.94 10.87 -18.30
C LEU A 67 19.99 12.28 -17.69
N HIS A 68 19.08 12.55 -16.74
CA HIS A 68 18.98 13.83 -16.05
C HIS A 68 19.77 13.89 -14.74
N ASP A 69 20.57 12.85 -14.42
CA ASP A 69 21.33 12.73 -13.17
C ASP A 69 20.45 12.89 -11.92
N VAL A 70 19.22 12.37 -12.00
CA VAL A 70 18.27 12.32 -10.88
C VAL A 70 18.30 10.91 -10.27
N PRO A 71 18.55 10.77 -8.97
CA PRO A 71 18.52 9.45 -8.34
C PRO A 71 17.11 8.86 -8.35
N LEU A 72 17.03 7.53 -8.48
CA LEU A 72 15.79 6.77 -8.33
C LEU A 72 16.10 5.47 -7.59
N ASP A 73 15.45 5.26 -6.45
CA ASP A 73 15.66 4.09 -5.60
C ASP A 73 14.47 3.13 -5.66
N VAL A 74 13.25 3.66 -5.81
CA VAL A 74 12.02 2.87 -5.80
C VAL A 74 11.13 3.23 -6.97
N LEU A 75 10.75 2.23 -7.73
CA LEU A 75 9.73 2.30 -8.77
C LEU A 75 8.42 1.73 -8.20
N VAL A 76 7.43 2.61 -8.03
CA VAL A 76 6.09 2.21 -7.62
C VAL A 76 5.27 1.91 -8.86
N ILE A 77 4.71 0.70 -8.94
CA ILE A 77 3.85 0.26 -10.03
C ILE A 77 2.44 0.19 -9.49
N ASP A 78 1.59 1.08 -10.02
CA ASP A 78 0.21 1.18 -9.60
C ASP A 78 -0.62 0.02 -10.17
N MET A 79 -1.91 0.01 -9.93
CA MET A 79 -2.79 -1.14 -10.11
C MET A 79 -2.75 -1.81 -11.49
N ASP A 80 -2.31 -1.11 -12.54
CA ASP A 80 -2.27 -1.67 -13.90
C ASP A 80 -1.22 -2.78 -14.13
N TRP A 81 -0.43 -3.14 -13.11
CA TRP A 81 0.42 -4.33 -13.17
C TRP A 81 -0.42 -5.62 -13.29
N HIS A 82 -1.63 -5.61 -12.73
CA HIS A 82 -2.60 -6.71 -12.87
C HIS A 82 -3.70 -6.36 -13.89
N LEU A 83 -4.58 -7.31 -14.16
CA LEU A 83 -5.71 -7.11 -15.06
C LEU A 83 -6.68 -6.07 -14.47
N VAL A 84 -6.80 -4.91 -15.13
CA VAL A 84 -7.70 -3.82 -14.73
C VAL A 84 -8.83 -3.66 -15.74
N ASN A 85 -8.54 -3.78 -17.02
CA ASN A 85 -9.48 -3.53 -18.10
C ASN A 85 -9.64 -4.80 -18.96
N ARG A 86 -10.82 -5.44 -18.87
CA ARG A 86 -11.22 -6.57 -19.73
C ARG A 86 -12.55 -6.24 -20.40
N PRO A 87 -12.74 -6.53 -21.69
CA PRO A 87 -13.97 -6.19 -22.40
C PRO A 87 -15.25 -6.67 -21.70
N GLU A 88 -15.21 -7.86 -21.11
CA GLU A 88 -16.34 -8.45 -20.39
C GLU A 88 -16.68 -7.77 -19.05
N TRP A 89 -15.87 -6.82 -18.59
CA TRP A 89 -16.10 -6.02 -17.38
C TRP A 89 -16.82 -4.71 -17.65
N PHE A 90 -17.29 -4.51 -18.88
CA PHE A 90 -18.02 -3.33 -19.28
C PHE A 90 -19.35 -3.72 -19.93
N ASN A 91 -20.40 -2.94 -19.67
CA ASN A 91 -21.66 -3.10 -20.35
C ASN A 91 -21.65 -2.47 -21.76
N ASP A 92 -22.74 -2.60 -22.51
CA ASP A 92 -22.87 -2.07 -23.87
C ASP A 92 -22.76 -0.54 -23.95
N LYS A 93 -22.85 0.16 -22.82
CA LYS A 93 -22.66 1.62 -22.71
C LYS A 93 -21.24 2.01 -22.34
N GLY A 94 -20.35 1.05 -22.14
CA GLY A 94 -18.98 1.29 -21.67
C GLY A 94 -18.87 1.58 -20.17
N GLU A 95 -19.93 1.31 -19.38
CA GLU A 95 -19.90 1.46 -17.93
C GLU A 95 -19.31 0.20 -17.30
N ARG A 96 -18.43 0.37 -16.32
CA ARG A 96 -17.77 -0.74 -15.62
C ARG A 96 -18.78 -1.51 -14.77
N LEU A 97 -18.73 -2.83 -14.84
CA LEU A 97 -19.57 -3.73 -14.04
C LEU A 97 -18.99 -3.94 -12.65
N ASP A 98 -19.86 -4.32 -11.73
CA ASP A 98 -19.44 -4.79 -10.41
C ASP A 98 -19.06 -6.29 -10.46
N ASP A 99 -18.10 -6.65 -9.63
CA ASP A 99 -17.70 -8.03 -9.41
C ASP A 99 -18.59 -8.76 -8.40
N GLN A 100 -18.26 -10.00 -8.04
CA GLN A 100 -19.07 -10.78 -7.10
C GLN A 100 -19.05 -10.24 -5.66
N ALA A 101 -18.11 -9.34 -5.32
CA ALA A 101 -18.08 -8.68 -4.03
C ALA A 101 -18.91 -7.38 -4.01
N GLY A 102 -19.38 -6.91 -5.16
CA GLY A 102 -20.06 -5.64 -5.32
C GLY A 102 -19.13 -4.44 -5.44
N GLU A 103 -17.87 -4.68 -5.79
CA GLU A 103 -16.88 -3.66 -6.11
C GLU A 103 -16.67 -3.59 -7.63
N SER A 104 -16.18 -2.48 -8.13
CA SER A 104 -15.90 -2.33 -9.57
C SER A 104 -14.87 -3.36 -10.04
N CYS A 105 -15.19 -4.12 -11.09
CA CYS A 105 -14.30 -5.10 -11.70
C CYS A 105 -12.92 -4.50 -12.00
N GLY A 106 -11.85 -5.24 -11.66
CA GLY A 106 -10.47 -4.84 -11.96
C GLY A 106 -9.81 -3.90 -10.95
N TRP A 107 -10.50 -3.47 -9.89
CA TRP A 107 -9.83 -2.77 -8.80
C TRP A 107 -8.94 -3.72 -7.97
N THR A 108 -9.48 -4.84 -7.54
CA THR A 108 -8.69 -5.93 -6.97
C THR A 108 -8.16 -6.80 -8.10
N GLY A 109 -6.89 -7.18 -8.03
CA GLY A 109 -6.30 -8.11 -8.99
C GLY A 109 -4.98 -8.69 -8.52
N TYR A 110 -4.71 -9.92 -8.99
CA TYR A 110 -3.49 -10.68 -8.68
C TYR A 110 -2.94 -11.42 -9.90
N THR A 111 -3.51 -11.20 -11.07
CA THR A 111 -3.06 -11.79 -12.34
C THR A 111 -2.34 -10.74 -13.16
N TRP A 112 -1.10 -11.02 -13.56
CA TRP A 112 -0.32 -10.09 -14.37
C TRP A 112 -1.04 -9.66 -15.64
N ASN A 113 -1.03 -8.36 -15.90
CA ASN A 113 -1.44 -7.81 -17.18
C ASN A 113 -0.34 -8.05 -18.22
N ARG A 114 -0.41 -9.19 -18.91
CA ARG A 114 0.58 -9.61 -19.91
C ARG A 114 0.60 -8.70 -21.15
N SER A 115 -0.39 -7.83 -21.32
CA SER A 115 -0.36 -6.82 -22.39
C SER A 115 0.64 -5.71 -22.07
N LEU A 116 0.77 -5.33 -20.80
CA LEU A 116 1.70 -4.30 -20.33
C LEU A 116 3.04 -4.90 -19.89
N PHE A 117 2.99 -6.07 -19.26
CA PHE A 117 4.15 -6.82 -18.77
C PHE A 117 4.19 -8.21 -19.42
N PRO A 118 4.63 -8.35 -20.68
CA PRO A 118 4.69 -9.66 -21.35
C PRO A 118 5.58 -10.68 -20.64
N ASP A 119 6.68 -10.20 -20.06
CA ASP A 119 7.64 -10.98 -19.27
C ASP A 119 7.90 -10.30 -17.91
N PRO A 120 7.00 -10.49 -16.92
CA PRO A 120 7.17 -9.87 -15.60
C PRO A 120 8.43 -10.34 -14.86
N GLU A 121 8.82 -11.59 -15.05
CA GLU A 121 10.02 -12.15 -14.43
C GLU A 121 11.27 -11.48 -14.96
N GLY A 122 11.37 -11.30 -16.28
CA GLY A 122 12.43 -10.54 -16.94
C GLY A 122 12.43 -9.07 -16.52
N PHE A 123 11.25 -8.45 -16.35
CA PHE A 123 11.14 -7.09 -15.86
C PHE A 123 11.66 -6.94 -14.42
N LEU A 124 11.21 -7.78 -13.50
CA LEU A 124 11.64 -7.74 -12.10
C LEU A 124 13.13 -8.10 -11.93
N LYS A 125 13.63 -9.02 -12.76
CA LYS A 125 15.07 -9.29 -12.81
C LYS A 125 15.85 -8.04 -13.27
N TRP A 126 15.35 -7.35 -14.30
CA TRP A 126 15.96 -6.12 -14.78
C TRP A 126 15.97 -5.01 -13.71
N THR A 127 14.87 -4.79 -12.97
CA THR A 127 14.84 -3.81 -11.89
C THR A 127 15.88 -4.13 -10.81
N ASN A 128 15.99 -5.39 -10.42
CA ASN A 128 16.98 -5.84 -9.43
C ASN A 128 18.42 -5.62 -9.92
N GLU A 129 18.73 -6.01 -11.18
CA GLU A 129 20.05 -5.79 -11.80
C GLU A 129 20.40 -4.30 -11.87
N ASN A 130 19.42 -3.43 -11.98
CA ASN A 130 19.55 -1.99 -12.01
C ASN A 130 19.47 -1.33 -10.62
N GLN A 131 19.41 -2.12 -9.55
CA GLN A 131 19.33 -1.67 -8.16
C GLN A 131 18.10 -0.79 -7.85
N ILE A 132 17.01 -0.99 -8.59
CA ILE A 132 15.72 -0.34 -8.38
C ILE A 132 14.83 -1.29 -7.60
N GLN A 133 14.32 -0.83 -6.45
CA GLN A 133 13.34 -1.58 -5.68
C GLN A 133 11.94 -1.41 -6.27
N THR A 134 11.14 -2.45 -6.23
CA THR A 134 9.77 -2.44 -6.76
C THR A 134 8.73 -2.47 -5.67
N CYS A 135 7.74 -1.58 -5.78
CA CYS A 135 6.57 -1.52 -4.92
C CYS A 135 5.32 -1.71 -5.79
N MET A 136 4.51 -2.74 -5.50
CA MET A 136 3.28 -3.02 -6.24
C MET A 136 2.05 -2.65 -5.43
N ASN A 137 1.07 -2.02 -6.09
CA ASN A 137 -0.20 -1.62 -5.49
C ASN A 137 -1.12 -2.83 -5.26
N LEU A 138 -1.88 -2.82 -4.18
CA LEU A 138 -2.90 -3.80 -3.82
C LEU A 138 -4.18 -3.14 -3.29
N HIS A 139 -5.33 -3.55 -3.86
CA HIS A 139 -6.68 -3.23 -3.41
C HIS A 139 -7.41 -4.55 -3.10
N PRO A 140 -7.36 -5.08 -1.89
CA PRO A 140 -7.76 -6.47 -1.63
C PRO A 140 -9.26 -6.72 -1.42
N ALA A 141 -10.12 -5.68 -1.47
CA ALA A 141 -11.52 -5.75 -1.03
C ALA A 141 -12.36 -6.84 -1.72
N SER A 142 -12.14 -7.05 -3.01
CA SER A 142 -12.91 -8.05 -3.79
C SER A 142 -12.51 -9.50 -3.51
N GLY A 143 -11.52 -9.72 -2.62
CA GLY A 143 -11.04 -11.07 -2.34
C GLY A 143 -10.39 -11.73 -3.56
N ILE A 144 -10.58 -13.04 -3.72
CA ILE A 144 -10.00 -13.77 -4.86
C ILE A 144 -11.12 -14.15 -5.83
N GLN A 145 -11.11 -13.51 -7.00
CA GLN A 145 -12.11 -13.69 -8.04
C GLN A 145 -11.79 -14.89 -8.94
N PRO A 146 -12.79 -15.51 -9.61
CA PRO A 146 -12.61 -16.70 -10.42
C PRO A 146 -11.70 -16.53 -11.65
N HIS A 147 -11.40 -15.31 -12.06
CA HIS A 147 -10.52 -15.05 -13.20
C HIS A 147 -9.04 -14.99 -12.82
N GLU A 148 -8.71 -15.00 -11.52
CA GLU A 148 -7.33 -14.95 -11.07
C GLU A 148 -6.61 -16.28 -11.33
N ASP A 149 -5.35 -16.20 -11.72
CA ASP A 149 -4.53 -17.40 -12.03
C ASP A 149 -4.46 -18.36 -10.85
N GLN A 150 -4.40 -17.84 -9.62
CA GLN A 150 -4.31 -18.64 -8.39
C GLN A 150 -5.68 -19.04 -7.80
N TYR A 151 -6.80 -18.67 -8.46
CA TYR A 151 -8.13 -18.88 -7.91
C TYR A 151 -8.42 -20.34 -7.55
N THR A 152 -8.12 -21.28 -8.46
CA THR A 152 -8.42 -22.69 -8.23
C THR A 152 -7.73 -23.25 -7.00
N GLU A 153 -6.46 -22.93 -6.83
CA GLU A 153 -5.68 -23.35 -5.65
C GLU A 153 -6.21 -22.71 -4.38
N PHE A 154 -6.44 -21.40 -4.44
CA PHE A 154 -6.90 -20.63 -3.28
C PHE A 154 -8.31 -21.04 -2.82
N ALA A 155 -9.27 -21.17 -3.76
CA ALA A 155 -10.63 -21.60 -3.45
C ALA A 155 -10.64 -23.01 -2.82
N THR A 156 -9.88 -23.95 -3.40
CA THR A 156 -9.72 -25.30 -2.85
C THR A 156 -9.14 -25.25 -1.44
N ALA A 157 -8.08 -24.47 -1.21
CA ALA A 157 -7.48 -24.31 0.09
C ALA A 157 -8.48 -23.72 1.10
N MET A 158 -9.40 -22.85 0.67
CA MET A 158 -10.46 -22.32 1.52
C MET A 158 -11.65 -23.25 1.71
N GLY A 159 -11.73 -24.36 0.96
CA GLY A 159 -12.83 -25.32 1.02
C GLY A 159 -14.03 -24.95 0.14
N ILE A 160 -13.79 -24.11 -0.87
CA ILE A 160 -14.78 -23.74 -1.90
C ILE A 160 -14.47 -24.58 -3.14
N ASP A 161 -15.50 -25.22 -3.71
CA ASP A 161 -15.36 -25.94 -4.97
C ASP A 161 -15.14 -24.93 -6.12
N PRO A 162 -13.96 -24.94 -6.79
CA PRO A 162 -13.64 -24.02 -7.86
C PRO A 162 -14.60 -24.11 -9.06
N ALA A 163 -15.22 -25.26 -9.27
CA ALA A 163 -16.18 -25.45 -10.37
C ALA A 163 -17.43 -24.56 -10.21
N THR A 164 -17.73 -24.12 -9.00
CA THR A 164 -18.84 -23.19 -8.72
C THR A 164 -18.56 -21.77 -9.19
N LYS A 165 -17.31 -21.43 -9.47
CA LYS A 165 -16.85 -20.07 -9.80
C LYS A 165 -17.31 -19.00 -8.79
N LYS A 166 -17.45 -19.38 -7.52
CA LYS A 166 -17.74 -18.45 -6.43
C LYS A 166 -16.42 -17.82 -5.98
N TYR A 167 -16.40 -16.49 -5.90
CA TYR A 167 -15.22 -15.80 -5.37
C TYR A 167 -14.96 -16.16 -3.90
N VAL A 168 -13.74 -15.98 -3.45
CA VAL A 168 -13.38 -16.12 -2.04
C VAL A 168 -13.37 -14.73 -1.40
N PRO A 169 -14.31 -14.43 -0.49
CA PRO A 169 -14.39 -13.11 0.14
C PRO A 169 -13.12 -12.75 0.91
N PHE A 170 -12.73 -11.48 0.84
CA PHE A 170 -11.63 -10.95 1.62
C PHE A 170 -11.96 -10.98 3.11
N ASP A 171 -11.20 -11.73 3.88
CA ASP A 171 -11.29 -11.75 5.36
C ASP A 171 -9.91 -11.94 5.98
N ILE A 172 -9.18 -10.85 6.12
CA ILE A 172 -7.82 -10.88 6.70
C ILE A 172 -7.81 -11.32 8.17
N THR A 173 -8.95 -11.26 8.88
CA THR A 173 -9.07 -11.72 10.27
C THR A 173 -9.25 -13.22 10.39
N ASN A 174 -9.60 -13.89 9.32
CA ASN A 174 -9.60 -15.35 9.23
C ASN A 174 -8.16 -15.85 9.06
N LYS A 175 -7.65 -16.56 10.05
CA LYS A 175 -6.27 -17.06 10.04
C LYS A 175 -5.95 -17.92 8.80
N LYS A 176 -6.90 -18.77 8.38
CA LYS A 176 -6.73 -19.62 7.19
C LYS A 176 -6.65 -18.79 5.91
N PHE A 177 -7.53 -17.78 5.78
CA PHE A 177 -7.47 -16.83 4.67
C PHE A 177 -6.13 -16.10 4.67
N ALA A 178 -5.74 -15.48 5.80
CA ALA A 178 -4.51 -14.71 5.90
C ALA A 178 -3.27 -15.54 5.55
N GLN A 179 -3.20 -16.80 6.00
CA GLN A 179 -2.10 -17.70 5.68
C GLN A 179 -2.07 -18.03 4.18
N ASN A 180 -3.20 -18.45 3.60
CA ASN A 180 -3.29 -18.77 2.17
C ASN A 180 -3.04 -17.52 1.30
N TYR A 181 -3.45 -16.33 1.76
CA TYR A 181 -3.20 -15.08 1.05
C TYR A 181 -1.70 -14.78 0.94
N MET A 182 -0.94 -15.02 2.01
CA MET A 182 0.52 -14.95 1.93
C MET A 182 1.10 -16.06 1.07
N ASP A 183 0.76 -17.33 1.34
CA ASP A 183 1.45 -18.48 0.76
C ASP A 183 1.12 -18.71 -0.72
N ILE A 184 -0.13 -18.52 -1.13
CA ILE A 184 -0.61 -18.82 -2.48
C ILE A 184 -0.61 -17.58 -3.39
N ILE A 185 -0.92 -16.38 -2.83
CA ILE A 185 -1.00 -15.16 -3.65
C ILE A 185 0.32 -14.39 -3.62
N LEU A 186 0.77 -13.94 -2.43
CA LEU A 186 1.81 -12.92 -2.36
C LEU A 186 3.24 -13.46 -2.41
N HIS A 187 3.55 -14.56 -1.71
CA HIS A 187 4.90 -15.12 -1.70
C HIS A 187 5.39 -15.56 -3.09
N PRO A 188 4.55 -16.12 -4.00
CA PRO A 188 4.98 -16.37 -5.37
C PRO A 188 5.47 -15.11 -6.08
N PHE A 189 4.75 -13.99 -5.96
CA PHE A 189 5.17 -12.71 -6.55
C PHE A 189 6.46 -12.16 -5.92
N GLU A 190 6.60 -12.27 -4.59
CA GLU A 190 7.85 -11.86 -3.91
C GLU A 190 9.05 -12.71 -4.36
N LYS A 191 8.85 -13.99 -4.65
CA LYS A 191 9.89 -14.88 -5.20
C LYS A 191 10.30 -14.49 -6.63
N LEU A 192 9.40 -13.89 -7.40
CA LEU A 192 9.71 -13.35 -8.72
C LEU A 192 10.55 -12.08 -8.64
N GLY A 193 10.54 -11.36 -7.52
CA GLY A 193 11.38 -10.18 -7.31
C GLY A 193 10.64 -8.91 -6.86
N ILE A 194 9.37 -8.99 -6.48
CA ILE A 194 8.69 -7.85 -5.86
C ILE A 194 9.25 -7.63 -4.46
N ASP A 195 9.73 -6.41 -4.17
CA ASP A 195 10.38 -6.10 -2.91
C ASP A 195 9.39 -5.85 -1.78
N PHE A 196 8.35 -5.07 -2.04
CA PHE A 196 7.33 -4.79 -1.03
C PHE A 196 6.01 -4.35 -1.66
N TRP A 197 4.96 -4.25 -0.82
CA TRP A 197 3.59 -4.02 -1.22
C TRP A 197 3.08 -2.66 -0.80
N TRP A 198 2.29 -2.05 -1.66
CA TRP A 198 1.48 -0.87 -1.35
C TRP A 198 0.05 -1.32 -1.03
N LEU A 199 -0.32 -1.24 0.25
CA LEU A 199 -1.67 -1.56 0.74
C LEU A 199 -2.52 -0.28 0.64
N ASP A 200 -3.19 -0.13 -0.47
CA ASP A 200 -4.02 1.02 -0.74
C ASP A 200 -5.41 0.89 -0.08
N TRP A 201 -6.33 1.75 -0.40
CA TRP A 201 -7.66 1.75 0.21
C TRP A 201 -8.47 0.48 -0.11
N GLN A 202 -9.71 0.43 -0.39
CA GLN A 202 -10.49 -0.77 -0.76
C GLN A 202 -10.13 -2.05 0.03
N GLN A 203 -10.19 -1.94 1.36
CA GLN A 203 -9.92 -3.04 2.30
C GLN A 203 -11.14 -3.33 3.17
N TRP A 204 -12.29 -2.75 2.83
CA TRP A 204 -13.48 -2.62 3.66
C TRP A 204 -13.24 -1.76 4.93
N SER A 205 -14.35 -1.32 5.55
CA SER A 205 -14.31 -0.56 6.82
C SER A 205 -14.50 -1.46 8.05
N THR A 206 -14.95 -2.69 7.84
CA THR A 206 -15.28 -3.66 8.89
C THR A 206 -14.72 -5.04 8.57
N THR A 207 -14.59 -5.87 9.60
CA THR A 207 -14.22 -7.27 9.47
C THR A 207 -15.27 -8.16 10.15
N ASN A 208 -15.16 -9.48 10.00
CA ASN A 208 -16.00 -10.44 10.71
C ASN A 208 -15.73 -10.46 12.22
N VAL A 209 -14.66 -9.81 12.69
CA VAL A 209 -14.37 -9.61 14.11
C VAL A 209 -14.76 -8.21 14.54
N LYS A 210 -15.82 -8.11 15.35
CA LYS A 210 -16.35 -6.82 15.81
C LYS A 210 -15.26 -5.94 16.45
N GLY A 211 -15.16 -4.70 15.97
CA GLY A 211 -14.22 -3.71 16.48
C GLY A 211 -12.77 -3.85 15.97
N VAL A 212 -12.53 -4.75 15.02
CA VAL A 212 -11.24 -4.85 14.33
C VAL A 212 -11.34 -4.12 13.00
N ASN A 213 -10.47 -3.11 12.84
CA ASN A 213 -10.32 -2.41 11.58
C ASN A 213 -9.47 -3.25 10.61
N PRO A 214 -9.92 -3.51 9.37
CA PRO A 214 -9.21 -4.36 8.42
C PRO A 214 -7.83 -3.78 8.05
N THR A 215 -7.72 -2.49 7.83
CA THR A 215 -6.47 -1.81 7.48
C THR A 215 -5.38 -2.04 8.53
N PHE A 216 -5.72 -1.83 9.80
CA PHE A 216 -4.77 -2.02 10.89
C PHE A 216 -4.34 -3.50 11.01
N TYR A 217 -5.31 -4.41 10.87
CA TYR A 217 -5.02 -5.84 10.98
C TYR A 217 -4.24 -6.38 9.77
N LEU A 218 -4.54 -5.87 8.58
CA LEU A 218 -3.79 -6.17 7.35
C LEU A 218 -2.31 -5.75 7.49
N ASN A 219 -2.07 -4.53 7.96
CA ASN A 219 -0.71 -4.04 8.23
C ASN A 219 0.05 -4.95 9.21
N TYR A 220 -0.63 -5.41 10.27
CA TYR A 220 -0.06 -6.38 11.22
C TYR A 220 0.29 -7.70 10.54
N VAL A 221 -0.60 -8.25 9.71
CA VAL A 221 -0.38 -9.54 9.03
C VAL A 221 0.85 -9.46 8.10
N PHE A 222 0.92 -8.44 7.25
CA PHE A 222 2.04 -8.26 6.32
C PHE A 222 3.37 -8.06 7.05
N THR A 223 3.38 -7.21 8.07
CA THR A 223 4.59 -6.94 8.84
C THR A 223 5.06 -8.19 9.59
N SER A 224 4.12 -8.90 10.23
CA SER A 224 4.43 -10.12 10.99
C SER A 224 4.89 -11.27 10.09
N ASP A 225 4.40 -11.35 8.86
CA ASP A 225 4.84 -12.35 7.91
C ASP A 225 6.31 -12.13 7.52
N LYS A 226 6.67 -10.92 7.14
CA LYS A 226 8.07 -10.55 6.84
C LYS A 226 8.99 -10.81 8.04
N ASP A 227 8.58 -10.39 9.23
CA ASP A 227 9.36 -10.56 10.47
C ASP A 227 9.60 -12.04 10.78
N ARG A 228 8.59 -12.89 10.67
CA ARG A 228 8.73 -14.36 10.85
C ARG A 228 9.68 -15.01 9.86
N ARG A 229 9.79 -14.46 8.66
CA ARG A 229 10.73 -14.93 7.62
C ARG A 229 12.14 -14.34 7.79
N GLY A 230 12.39 -13.53 8.83
CA GLY A 230 13.67 -12.87 9.05
C GLY A 230 13.98 -11.74 8.07
N ILE A 231 12.98 -11.23 7.38
CA ILE A 231 13.07 -10.12 6.44
C ILE A 231 12.66 -8.84 7.18
N ARG A 232 13.46 -7.78 7.05
CA ARG A 232 13.09 -6.48 7.64
C ARG A 232 11.75 -6.02 7.05
N PRO A 233 10.70 -5.87 7.89
CA PRO A 233 9.37 -5.51 7.39
C PRO A 233 9.36 -4.15 6.72
N LEU A 234 8.73 -4.08 5.57
CA LEU A 234 8.39 -2.86 4.88
C LEU A 234 7.04 -3.06 4.19
N ILE A 235 6.11 -2.17 4.48
CA ILE A 235 4.85 -2.01 3.77
C ILE A 235 4.64 -0.53 3.50
N TYR A 236 3.96 -0.22 2.43
CA TYR A 236 3.50 1.11 2.10
C TYR A 236 1.98 1.10 2.23
N HIS A 237 1.42 1.90 3.14
CA HIS A 237 0.01 1.77 3.51
C HIS A 237 -0.65 3.12 3.78
N ARG A 238 -1.97 3.17 3.72
CA ARG A 238 -2.71 4.39 3.99
C ARG A 238 -2.73 4.74 5.48
N TRP A 239 -3.88 4.82 6.02
CA TRP A 239 -4.14 5.21 7.41
C TRP A 239 -4.36 3.98 8.28
N GLY A 240 -4.40 4.18 9.56
CA GLY A 240 -4.73 3.14 10.54
C GLY A 240 -4.90 3.68 11.95
N GLY A 241 -4.63 4.97 12.15
CA GLY A 241 -4.77 5.65 13.44
C GLY A 241 -3.65 5.33 14.43
N LEU A 242 -3.93 5.53 15.71
CA LEU A 242 -2.97 5.33 16.78
C LEU A 242 -2.44 3.89 16.82
N GLY A 243 -1.13 3.73 16.97
CA GLY A 243 -0.45 2.44 16.97
C GLY A 243 0.08 2.01 15.59
N ASN A 244 -0.29 2.69 14.51
CA ASN A 244 0.16 2.35 13.16
C ASN A 244 1.62 2.72 12.88
N HIS A 245 2.25 3.49 13.76
CA HIS A 245 3.69 3.76 13.74
C HIS A 245 4.56 2.48 13.80
N ARG A 246 3.98 1.35 14.18
CA ARG A 246 4.64 0.04 14.16
C ARG A 246 4.79 -0.54 12.77
N TYR A 247 4.02 -0.02 11.80
CA TYR A 247 3.96 -0.50 10.43
C TYR A 247 4.39 0.62 9.48
N GLN A 248 5.46 0.42 8.76
CA GLN A 248 6.07 1.44 7.91
C GLN A 248 5.71 1.16 6.45
N ILE A 249 5.43 2.11 5.68
CA ILE A 249 5.35 3.58 5.68
C ILE A 249 3.89 3.98 5.48
N GLY A 250 3.41 5.01 6.19
CA GLY A 250 2.09 5.57 5.90
C GLY A 250 2.14 6.64 4.80
N PHE A 251 1.00 6.93 4.15
CA PHE A 251 0.92 8.02 3.18
C PHE A 251 -0.42 8.75 3.22
N SER A 252 -0.42 10.01 2.75
CA SER A 252 -1.61 10.88 2.79
C SER A 252 -2.71 10.44 1.82
N GLY A 253 -2.36 9.92 0.66
CA GLY A 253 -3.25 9.36 -0.38
C GLY A 253 -4.23 10.34 -1.00
N ASP A 254 -4.50 10.20 -2.29
CA ASP A 254 -5.52 10.92 -3.08
C ASP A 254 -5.62 12.42 -2.79
N THR A 255 -4.47 13.06 -2.64
CA THR A 255 -4.38 14.48 -2.30
C THR A 255 -4.79 15.32 -3.50
N LYS A 256 -5.67 16.30 -3.30
CA LYS A 256 -6.02 17.24 -4.36
C LYS A 256 -4.81 18.09 -4.75
N ILE A 257 -4.69 18.38 -6.05
CA ILE A 257 -3.66 19.27 -6.59
C ILE A 257 -4.09 20.72 -6.33
N CYS A 258 -3.80 21.22 -5.12
CA CYS A 258 -4.13 22.59 -4.73
C CYS A 258 -3.27 23.06 -3.55
N TRP A 259 -3.13 24.37 -3.39
CA TRP A 259 -2.38 24.99 -2.30
C TRP A 259 -2.84 24.57 -0.90
N PRO A 260 -4.15 24.49 -0.59
CA PRO A 260 -4.60 24.04 0.75
C PRO A 260 -4.16 22.62 1.09
N SER A 261 -4.04 21.73 0.10
CA SER A 261 -3.53 20.38 0.33
C SER A 261 -2.06 20.40 0.75
N LEU A 262 -1.23 21.19 0.08
CA LEU A 262 0.18 21.36 0.47
C LEU A 262 0.33 22.01 1.83
N ASP A 263 -0.42 23.08 2.11
CA ASP A 263 -0.37 23.83 3.36
C ASP A 263 -0.67 22.96 4.58
N TYR A 264 -1.55 21.97 4.41
CA TYR A 264 -1.90 21.02 5.47
C TYR A 264 -0.78 20.02 5.80
N GLN A 265 0.08 19.65 4.86
CA GLN A 265 1.03 18.54 5.04
C GLN A 265 2.10 18.80 6.12
N PRO A 266 2.71 20.00 6.23
CA PRO A 266 3.63 20.29 7.32
C PRO A 266 2.98 20.18 8.70
N TYR A 267 1.76 20.73 8.83
CA TYR A 267 0.99 20.64 10.08
C TYR A 267 0.69 19.18 10.44
N PHE A 268 0.20 18.40 9.48
CA PHE A 268 -0.11 16.98 9.69
C PHE A 268 1.13 16.20 10.11
N THR A 269 2.25 16.36 9.39
CA THR A 269 3.49 15.61 9.65
C THR A 269 4.04 15.92 11.05
N ALA A 270 4.06 17.21 11.44
CA ALA A 270 4.47 17.61 12.77
C ALA A 270 3.57 17.04 13.85
N THR A 271 2.25 17.01 13.62
CA THR A 271 1.28 16.51 14.58
C THR A 271 1.32 14.98 14.71
N ALA A 272 1.44 14.26 13.60
CA ALA A 272 1.53 12.80 13.57
C ALA A 272 2.79 12.29 14.30
N SER A 273 3.89 13.03 14.25
CA SER A 273 5.12 12.68 14.96
C SER A 273 4.95 12.69 16.48
N ASN A 274 3.99 13.45 17.03
CA ASN A 274 3.67 13.44 18.46
C ASN A 274 3.03 12.14 18.96
N VAL A 275 2.65 11.25 18.05
CA VAL A 275 2.17 9.89 18.35
C VAL A 275 3.04 8.82 17.70
N LEU A 276 4.32 9.14 17.48
CA LEU A 276 5.37 8.28 16.91
C LEU A 276 5.22 7.98 15.40
N PHE A 277 4.25 8.54 14.71
CA PHE A 277 4.02 8.27 13.29
C PHE A 277 4.88 9.20 12.43
N GLY A 278 6.21 8.98 12.47
CA GLY A 278 7.20 9.87 11.86
C GLY A 278 7.67 9.47 10.46
N PHE A 279 7.46 8.22 10.02
CA PHE A 279 7.80 7.79 8.66
C PHE A 279 6.56 7.89 7.78
N TRP A 280 6.45 9.01 7.10
CA TRP A 280 5.29 9.40 6.33
C TRP A 280 5.68 9.81 4.91
N SER A 281 4.87 9.42 3.95
CA SER A 281 4.96 9.81 2.55
C SER A 281 3.80 10.72 2.17
N HIS A 282 4.01 11.57 1.18
CA HIS A 282 2.97 12.38 0.57
C HIS A 282 2.78 11.98 -0.90
N ASP A 283 1.63 12.32 -1.47
CA ASP A 283 1.48 12.42 -2.92
C ASP A 283 2.13 13.76 -3.31
N ILE A 284 3.46 13.76 -3.52
CA ILE A 284 4.20 14.97 -3.86
C ILE A 284 3.81 15.40 -5.28
N GLY A 285 3.23 16.59 -5.40
CA GLY A 285 2.62 17.10 -6.62
C GLY A 285 1.09 17.09 -6.57
N GLY A 286 0.51 16.25 -5.70
CA GLY A 286 -0.91 15.97 -5.63
C GLY A 286 -1.32 14.85 -6.57
N HIS A 287 -2.54 14.34 -6.43
CA HIS A 287 -3.03 13.20 -7.22
C HIS A 287 -4.32 13.50 -7.98
N MET A 288 -5.26 14.22 -7.37
CA MET A 288 -6.63 14.36 -7.90
C MET A 288 -6.97 15.78 -8.38
N ASN A 289 -7.80 15.83 -9.45
CA ASN A 289 -8.49 17.04 -9.90
C ASN A 289 -7.57 18.25 -10.12
N PRO A 290 -6.65 18.20 -11.09
CA PRO A 290 -5.88 19.37 -11.43
C PRO A 290 -6.77 20.42 -12.06
N ASP A 291 -6.82 21.63 -11.48
CA ASP A 291 -7.40 22.82 -12.13
C ASP A 291 -6.50 23.38 -13.23
N GLY A 292 -5.51 22.59 -13.66
CA GLY A 292 -4.43 22.92 -14.55
C GLY A 292 -3.06 22.71 -13.89
N TYR A 293 -2.00 22.83 -14.68
CA TYR A 293 -0.64 22.73 -14.18
C TYR A 293 -0.18 24.05 -13.57
N ASP A 294 0.09 24.01 -12.25
CA ASP A 294 0.69 25.15 -11.51
C ASP A 294 2.15 24.79 -11.19
N PRO A 295 3.12 25.34 -11.92
CA PRO A 295 4.53 25.04 -11.71
C PRO A 295 5.09 25.56 -10.37
N GLU A 296 4.52 26.62 -9.80
CA GLU A 296 4.92 27.08 -8.47
C GLU A 296 4.45 26.09 -7.40
N LEU A 297 3.20 25.67 -7.42
CA LEU A 297 2.65 24.68 -6.50
C LEU A 297 3.49 23.39 -6.56
N TYR A 298 3.78 22.89 -7.76
CA TYR A 298 4.60 21.69 -7.91
C TYR A 298 6.00 21.89 -7.34
N THR A 299 6.63 23.03 -7.59
CA THR A 299 7.96 23.37 -7.03
C THR A 299 7.92 23.36 -5.50
N ARG A 300 6.88 23.94 -4.88
CA ARG A 300 6.74 23.93 -3.42
C ARG A 300 6.48 22.55 -2.85
N TRP A 301 5.72 21.70 -3.55
CA TRP A 301 5.58 20.30 -3.20
C TRP A 301 6.92 19.55 -3.19
N ILE A 302 7.76 19.75 -4.23
CA ILE A 302 9.11 19.15 -4.28
C ILE A 302 9.98 19.66 -3.14
N GLN A 303 9.96 20.96 -2.84
CA GLN A 303 10.69 21.54 -1.71
C GLN A 303 10.25 20.95 -0.36
N TRP A 304 8.94 20.82 -0.14
CA TRP A 304 8.41 20.15 1.04
C TRP A 304 8.80 18.67 1.07
N GLY A 305 8.68 17.99 -0.06
CA GLY A 305 9.04 16.58 -0.21
C GLY A 305 10.49 16.29 0.16
N ALA A 306 11.41 17.19 -0.19
CA ALA A 306 12.83 17.06 0.15
C ALA A 306 13.11 17.07 1.66
N PHE A 307 12.21 17.63 2.47
CA PHE A 307 12.26 17.61 3.93
C PHE A 307 11.38 16.53 4.57
N SER A 308 10.66 15.76 3.75
CA SER A 308 9.82 14.66 4.21
C SER A 308 10.65 13.38 4.37
N PRO A 309 10.29 12.47 5.29
CA PRO A 309 11.01 11.21 5.49
C PRO A 309 11.08 10.33 4.24
N VAL A 310 10.04 10.36 3.41
CA VAL A 310 9.98 9.62 2.15
C VAL A 310 9.69 10.59 1.02
N PHE A 311 10.58 10.64 0.05
CA PHE A 311 10.42 11.48 -1.14
C PHE A 311 9.79 10.64 -2.26
N ARG A 312 8.48 10.74 -2.40
CA ARG A 312 7.71 10.04 -3.43
C ARG A 312 6.85 11.02 -4.21
N THR A 313 7.17 11.21 -5.48
CA THR A 313 6.27 11.90 -6.41
C THR A 313 5.11 10.99 -6.79
N HIS A 314 3.89 11.55 -6.93
CA HIS A 314 2.72 10.82 -7.40
C HIS A 314 1.73 11.76 -8.07
N CYS A 315 1.11 11.34 -9.19
CA CYS A 315 0.06 12.10 -9.88
C CYS A 315 -0.91 11.16 -10.62
#